data_071c82938bef9b789c2e0162a2989572
#
_entry.id   071c82938bef9b789c2e0162a2989572
#
_cell.length_a   1.000
_cell.length_b   1.000
_cell.length_c   1.000
_cell.angle_alpha   90.00
_cell.angle_beta   90.00
_cell.angle_gamma   90.00
#
_symmetry.space_group_name_H-M   'P 1'
#
loop_
_entity.id
_entity.type
_entity.pdbx_description
1 polymer ?
#
loop_
_entity_poly.entity_id
_entity_poly.type
_entity_poly.pdbx_seq_one_letter_code
_entity_poly.pdbx_strand_id
1 'polypeptide(L)'
;MSEEALTRRVVESQSERSEIVLPADTNAIGNLFGGRLMQYIDLVGAMAASRHARAFTVTASMDHLDFVAPVKLGELLILKASVNRAFRTSMEIGVRVMVEDIRAQKMRHVSSAYLTFVAVDREGMGIVVPQVIPETEHQRRRYEDAGRRREMRAGETQRKKAMRAALGDGWHV
;
A
#
# COMPACT_ATOMS: atom_id res chain seq x y z
N MET A 1 -15.92 -12.04 23.42
CA MET A 1 -15.63 -10.89 22.54
C MET A 1 -16.74 -10.86 21.51
N SER A 2 -17.52 -9.77 21.49
CA SER A 2 -18.65 -9.64 20.58
C SER A 2 -18.17 -9.55 19.11
N GLU A 3 -18.97 -10.02 18.18
CA GLU A 3 -18.71 -10.01 16.72
C GLU A 3 -18.37 -8.61 16.18
N GLU A 4 -18.85 -7.55 16.84
CA GLU A 4 -18.51 -6.14 16.55
C GLU A 4 -17.02 -5.80 16.73
N ALA A 5 -16.28 -6.52 17.57
CA ALA A 5 -14.84 -6.33 17.74
C ALA A 5 -13.99 -6.85 16.57
N LEU A 6 -14.61 -7.60 15.65
CA LEU A 6 -13.95 -8.24 14.48
C LEU A 6 -14.13 -7.49 13.17
N THR A 7 -14.78 -6.33 13.19
CA THR A 7 -15.03 -5.53 11.97
C THR A 7 -14.65 -4.06 12.15
N ARG A 8 -14.23 -3.39 11.08
CA ARG A 8 -13.94 -1.96 11.05
C ARG A 8 -14.34 -1.35 9.71
N ARG A 9 -14.78 -0.09 9.76
CA ARG A 9 -15.07 0.68 8.55
C ARG A 9 -13.80 1.16 7.89
N VAL A 10 -13.82 1.32 6.56
CA VAL A 10 -12.67 1.83 5.79
C VAL A 10 -12.17 3.16 6.33
N VAL A 11 -13.08 4.06 6.74
CA VAL A 11 -12.74 5.40 7.24
C VAL A 11 -11.81 5.37 8.47
N GLU A 12 -11.89 4.34 9.30
CA GLU A 12 -11.06 4.20 10.50
C GLU A 12 -9.57 3.95 10.19
N SER A 13 -9.27 3.47 8.98
CA SER A 13 -7.90 3.24 8.50
C SER A 13 -7.33 4.41 7.71
N GLN A 14 -8.17 5.36 7.26
CA GLN A 14 -7.72 6.44 6.40
C GLN A 14 -6.55 7.21 7.00
N SER A 15 -5.51 7.37 6.19
CA SER A 15 -4.28 8.06 6.55
C SER A 15 -3.84 8.94 5.39
N GLU A 16 -3.33 10.11 5.71
CA GLU A 16 -2.82 11.06 4.74
C GLU A 16 -1.43 11.53 5.17
N ARG A 17 -0.57 11.76 4.19
CA ARG A 17 0.74 12.37 4.35
C ARG A 17 0.94 13.40 3.25
N SER A 18 1.46 14.56 3.62
CA SER A 18 1.84 15.62 2.68
C SER A 18 3.31 15.94 2.84
N GLU A 19 4.04 16.07 1.72
CA GLU A 19 5.48 16.34 1.69
C GLU A 19 5.81 17.34 0.58
N ILE A 20 6.65 18.31 0.88
CA ILE A 20 7.29 19.14 -0.13
C ILE A 20 8.54 18.42 -0.62
N VAL A 21 8.69 18.29 -1.93
CA VAL A 21 9.88 17.68 -2.53
C VAL A 21 11.09 18.59 -2.34
N LEU A 22 12.05 18.16 -1.56
CA LEU A 22 13.26 18.88 -1.24
C LEU A 22 14.42 18.50 -2.19
N PRO A 23 15.50 19.31 -2.30
CA PRO A 23 16.67 18.97 -3.12
C PRO A 23 17.24 17.57 -2.81
N ALA A 24 17.28 17.18 -1.54
CA ALA A 24 17.78 15.88 -1.10
C ALA A 24 16.90 14.69 -1.53
N ASP A 25 15.68 14.95 -1.96
CA ASP A 25 14.74 13.92 -2.41
C ASP A 25 14.76 13.70 -3.93
N THR A 26 15.56 14.49 -4.66
CA THR A 26 15.57 14.52 -6.12
C THR A 26 16.75 13.77 -6.74
N ASN A 27 16.54 13.25 -7.94
CA ASN A 27 17.58 12.70 -8.78
C ASN A 27 18.32 13.82 -9.56
N ALA A 28 19.31 13.44 -10.37
CA ALA A 28 20.17 14.37 -11.12
C ALA A 28 19.42 15.31 -12.09
N ILE A 29 18.18 14.97 -12.48
CA ILE A 29 17.35 15.80 -13.37
C ILE A 29 16.26 16.58 -12.62
N GLY A 30 16.33 16.65 -11.28
CA GLY A 30 15.42 17.45 -10.45
C GLY A 30 14.04 16.85 -10.22
N ASN A 31 13.87 15.57 -10.48
CA ASN A 31 12.62 14.85 -10.18
C ASN A 31 12.75 14.04 -8.89
N LEU A 32 11.66 13.86 -8.17
CA LEU A 32 11.60 13.00 -6.98
C LEU A 32 12.19 11.62 -7.30
N PHE A 33 13.12 11.17 -6.47
CA PHE A 33 13.73 9.86 -6.59
C PHE A 33 12.69 8.75 -6.31
N GLY A 34 12.60 7.76 -7.19
CA GLY A 34 11.59 6.70 -7.09
C GLY A 34 11.62 5.94 -5.76
N GLY A 35 12.82 5.65 -5.25
CA GLY A 35 12.98 5.02 -3.93
C GLY A 35 12.44 5.88 -2.79
N ARG A 36 12.54 7.22 -2.88
CA ARG A 36 11.95 8.11 -1.89
C ARG A 36 10.43 8.07 -1.93
N LEU A 37 9.83 8.06 -3.13
CA LEU A 37 8.38 7.90 -3.25
C LEU A 37 7.91 6.55 -2.70
N MET A 38 8.63 5.46 -2.98
CA MET A 38 8.33 4.14 -2.41
C MET A 38 8.36 4.16 -0.88
N GLN A 39 9.34 4.84 -0.27
CA GLN A 39 9.41 5.02 1.18
C GLN A 39 8.18 5.76 1.72
N TYR A 40 7.75 6.84 1.08
CA TYR A 40 6.56 7.59 1.51
C TYR A 40 5.28 6.75 1.37
N ILE A 41 5.16 5.97 0.29
CA ILE A 41 4.05 5.04 0.07
C ILE A 41 4.02 3.97 1.17
N ASP A 42 5.16 3.38 1.52
CA ASP A 42 5.26 2.37 2.57
C ASP A 42 4.86 2.95 3.93
N LEU A 43 5.39 4.12 4.30
CA LEU A 43 5.08 4.78 5.57
C LEU A 43 3.60 5.10 5.72
N VAL A 44 2.95 5.70 4.71
CA VAL A 44 1.52 6.03 4.80
C VAL A 44 0.66 4.76 4.78
N GLY A 45 1.11 3.73 4.07
CA GLY A 45 0.50 2.40 4.07
C GLY A 45 0.56 1.74 5.45
N ALA A 46 1.73 1.78 6.10
CA ALA A 46 1.92 1.27 7.46
C ALA A 46 1.01 2.00 8.47
N MET A 47 0.86 3.33 8.35
CA MET A 47 -0.08 4.08 9.19
C MET A 47 -1.52 3.58 9.04
N ALA A 48 -1.98 3.37 7.80
CA ALA A 48 -3.32 2.86 7.55
C ALA A 48 -3.51 1.43 8.08
N ALA A 49 -2.52 0.57 7.86
CA ALA A 49 -2.51 -0.81 8.34
C ALA A 49 -2.56 -0.88 9.87
N SER A 50 -1.70 -0.11 10.56
CA SER A 50 -1.64 -0.09 12.02
C SER A 50 -2.92 0.48 12.66
N ARG A 51 -3.52 1.51 12.05
CA ARG A 51 -4.82 2.04 12.49
C ARG A 51 -5.92 1.00 12.41
N HIS A 52 -5.95 0.21 11.33
CA HIS A 52 -6.93 -0.84 11.15
C HIS A 52 -6.69 -2.02 12.09
N ALA A 53 -5.47 -2.54 12.14
CA ALA A 53 -5.13 -3.71 12.95
C ALA A 53 -5.07 -3.40 14.46
N ARG A 54 -4.75 -2.16 14.84
CA ARG A 54 -4.36 -1.73 16.20
C ARG A 54 -3.25 -2.61 16.80
N ALA A 55 -2.31 -2.98 15.94
CA ALA A 55 -1.18 -3.83 16.26
C ALA A 55 0.04 -3.42 15.43
N PHE A 56 1.19 -4.03 15.68
CA PHE A 56 2.34 -3.90 14.80
C PHE A 56 2.02 -4.48 13.43
N THR A 57 2.52 -3.85 12.39
CA THR A 57 2.33 -4.32 11.01
C THR A 57 3.64 -4.28 10.26
N VAL A 58 3.86 -5.28 9.42
CA VAL A 58 5.04 -5.39 8.56
C VAL A 58 4.63 -5.44 7.11
N THR A 59 5.38 -4.79 6.25
CA THR A 59 5.18 -4.82 4.80
C THR A 59 5.62 -6.18 4.27
N ALA A 60 4.70 -6.91 3.66
CA ALA A 60 4.97 -8.22 3.08
C ALA A 60 5.24 -8.14 1.57
N SER A 61 4.55 -7.26 0.85
CA SER A 61 4.77 -7.00 -0.57
C SER A 61 4.25 -5.63 -0.97
N MET A 62 4.86 -5.08 -2.01
CA MET A 62 4.33 -3.96 -2.78
C MET A 62 4.06 -4.49 -4.19
N ASP A 63 2.85 -4.29 -4.68
CA ASP A 63 2.49 -4.67 -6.03
C ASP A 63 3.11 -3.69 -7.05
N HIS A 64 2.79 -3.90 -8.30
CA HIS A 64 3.25 -3.05 -9.38
C HIS A 64 3.00 -1.56 -9.09
N LEU A 65 4.05 -0.75 -9.25
CA LEU A 65 4.04 0.68 -9.02
C LEU A 65 4.40 1.40 -10.33
N ASP A 66 3.42 2.10 -10.90
CA ASP A 66 3.61 2.91 -12.10
C ASP A 66 3.74 4.39 -11.74
N PHE A 67 4.75 5.02 -12.30
CA PHE A 67 4.92 6.47 -12.27
C PHE A 67 4.29 7.05 -13.53
N VAL A 68 3.07 7.56 -13.45
CA VAL A 68 2.37 8.13 -14.61
C VAL A 68 2.79 9.55 -14.93
N ALA A 69 3.45 10.23 -13.97
CA ALA A 69 3.98 11.58 -14.17
C ALA A 69 5.17 11.83 -13.20
N PRO A 70 6.19 12.58 -13.62
CA PRO A 70 7.28 12.98 -12.74
C PRO A 70 6.78 13.97 -11.66
N VAL A 71 7.44 13.96 -10.52
CA VAL A 71 7.25 14.93 -9.44
C VAL A 71 8.51 15.75 -9.33
N LYS A 72 8.39 17.07 -9.38
CA LYS A 72 9.52 17.99 -9.44
C LYS A 72 9.87 18.56 -8.07
N LEU A 73 11.10 19.03 -7.96
CA LEU A 73 11.55 19.83 -6.82
C LEU A 73 10.55 20.96 -6.49
N GLY A 74 10.21 21.11 -5.22
CA GLY A 74 9.30 22.14 -4.71
C GLY A 74 7.80 21.84 -4.88
N GLU A 75 7.42 20.75 -5.55
CA GLU A 75 6.01 20.35 -5.63
C GLU A 75 5.52 19.76 -4.31
N LEU A 76 4.23 19.98 -4.00
CA LEU A 76 3.57 19.43 -2.84
C LEU A 76 2.97 18.05 -3.18
N LEU A 77 3.53 17.01 -2.61
CA LEU A 77 3.09 15.64 -2.75
C LEU A 77 2.05 15.32 -1.68
N ILE A 78 0.94 14.70 -2.08
CA ILE A 78 -0.12 14.24 -1.18
C ILE A 78 -0.36 12.75 -1.39
N LEU A 79 -0.21 11.98 -0.32
CA LEU A 79 -0.44 10.54 -0.32
C LEU A 79 -1.64 10.22 0.57
N LYS A 80 -2.61 9.48 0.03
CA LYS A 80 -3.80 9.03 0.77
C LYS A 80 -3.85 7.52 0.76
N ALA A 81 -3.99 6.92 1.94
CA ALA A 81 -4.02 5.48 2.14
C ALA A 81 -5.27 5.03 2.89
N SER A 82 -5.75 3.84 2.58
CA SER A 82 -6.79 3.15 3.34
C SER A 82 -6.73 1.65 3.11
N VAL A 83 -7.29 0.86 4.04
CA VAL A 83 -7.45 -0.58 3.84
C VAL A 83 -8.52 -0.83 2.79
N ASN A 84 -8.17 -1.59 1.74
CA ASN A 84 -9.12 -2.05 0.74
C ASN A 84 -9.83 -3.33 1.18
N ARG A 85 -9.07 -4.30 1.72
CA ARG A 85 -9.60 -5.58 2.20
C ARG A 85 -8.69 -6.17 3.27
N ALA A 86 -9.29 -6.72 4.33
CA ALA A 86 -8.63 -7.56 5.30
C ALA A 86 -8.82 -9.04 4.96
N PHE A 87 -7.82 -9.85 5.32
CA PHE A 87 -7.84 -11.31 5.23
C PHE A 87 -7.65 -11.87 6.65
N ARG A 88 -7.10 -13.07 6.82
CA ARG A 88 -6.97 -13.64 8.15
C ARG A 88 -5.96 -12.87 9.05
N THR A 89 -4.74 -12.70 8.58
CA THR A 89 -3.65 -12.00 9.30
C THR A 89 -3.02 -10.88 8.50
N SER A 90 -3.49 -10.66 7.28
CA SER A 90 -2.96 -9.65 6.37
C SER A 90 -4.07 -8.75 5.84
N MET A 91 -3.69 -7.62 5.30
CA MET A 91 -4.61 -6.67 4.68
C MET A 91 -3.96 -6.02 3.46
N GLU A 92 -4.76 -5.72 2.45
CA GLU A 92 -4.32 -4.91 1.33
C GLU A 92 -4.63 -3.45 1.60
N ILE A 93 -3.61 -2.62 1.46
CA ILE A 93 -3.69 -1.16 1.55
C ILE A 93 -3.59 -0.58 0.15
N GLY A 94 -4.53 0.29 -0.19
CA GLY A 94 -4.43 1.12 -1.39
C GLY A 94 -3.85 2.49 -1.03
N VAL A 95 -2.85 2.93 -1.79
CA VAL A 95 -2.25 4.26 -1.67
C VAL A 95 -2.43 5.00 -2.98
N ARG A 96 -2.98 6.21 -2.90
CA ARG A 96 -3.08 7.14 -4.03
C ARG A 96 -2.13 8.30 -3.81
N VAL A 97 -1.30 8.58 -4.82
CA VAL A 97 -0.32 9.65 -4.82
C VAL A 97 -0.75 10.74 -5.79
N MET A 98 -0.79 11.96 -5.31
CA MET A 98 -1.16 13.15 -6.06
C MET A 98 -0.13 14.26 -5.82
N VAL A 99 -0.05 15.19 -6.75
CA VAL A 99 0.64 16.47 -6.58
C VAL A 99 -0.39 17.57 -6.60
N GLU A 100 -0.28 18.48 -5.65
CA GLU A 100 -1.08 19.69 -5.58
C GLU A 100 -0.29 20.87 -6.15
N ASP A 101 -0.87 21.53 -7.16
CA ASP A 101 -0.47 22.86 -7.57
C ASP A 101 -1.28 23.88 -6.75
N ILE A 102 -0.66 24.40 -5.69
CA ILE A 102 -1.29 25.32 -4.76
C ILE A 102 -1.76 26.61 -5.46
N ARG A 103 -1.02 27.09 -6.47
CA ARG A 103 -1.33 28.32 -7.19
C ARG A 103 -2.49 28.15 -8.15
N ALA A 104 -2.51 27.05 -8.90
CA ALA A 104 -3.58 26.73 -9.83
C ALA A 104 -4.78 26.04 -9.15
N GLN A 105 -4.67 25.69 -7.87
CA GLN A 105 -5.67 24.92 -7.11
C GLN A 105 -6.08 23.62 -7.82
N LYS A 106 -5.10 22.94 -8.40
CA LYS A 106 -5.29 21.71 -9.18
C LYS A 106 -4.52 20.55 -8.58
N MET A 107 -5.15 19.38 -8.63
CA MET A 107 -4.54 18.12 -8.25
C MET A 107 -4.26 17.29 -9.49
N ARG A 108 -3.05 16.72 -9.61
CA ARG A 108 -2.74 15.72 -10.63
C ARG A 108 -2.37 14.38 -10.00
N HIS A 109 -2.85 13.31 -10.59
CA HIS A 109 -2.49 11.95 -10.19
C HIS A 109 -1.07 11.63 -10.66
N VAL A 110 -0.28 11.02 -9.77
CA VAL A 110 1.12 10.65 -10.02
C VAL A 110 1.28 9.14 -10.02
N SER A 111 0.68 8.46 -9.05
CA SER A 111 0.82 7.02 -8.88
C SER A 111 -0.31 6.44 -8.05
N SER A 112 -0.53 5.15 -8.19
CA SER A 112 -1.31 4.33 -7.25
C SER A 112 -0.53 3.07 -6.94
N ALA A 113 -0.55 2.68 -5.67
CA ALA A 113 0.12 1.48 -5.21
C ALA A 113 -0.82 0.62 -4.37
N TYR A 114 -0.58 -0.68 -4.39
CA TYR A 114 -1.23 -1.64 -3.51
C TYR A 114 -0.15 -2.39 -2.74
N LEU A 115 -0.28 -2.39 -1.41
CA LEU A 115 0.66 -3.04 -0.52
C LEU A 115 -0.06 -4.09 0.31
N THR A 116 0.61 -5.19 0.59
CA THR A 116 0.13 -6.17 1.56
C THR A 116 0.89 -5.99 2.86
N PHE A 117 0.16 -5.75 3.93
CA PHE A 117 0.69 -5.71 5.30
C PHE A 117 0.22 -6.93 6.08
N VAL A 118 1.06 -7.44 6.95
CA VAL A 118 0.73 -8.51 7.90
C VAL A 118 0.75 -7.91 9.31
N ALA A 119 -0.31 -8.16 10.08
CA ALA A 119 -0.34 -7.80 11.49
C ALA A 119 0.40 -8.85 12.30
N VAL A 120 1.26 -8.40 13.21
CA VAL A 120 2.12 -9.28 14.03
C VAL A 120 2.07 -8.86 15.50
N ASP A 121 2.30 -9.83 16.38
CA ASP A 121 2.59 -9.59 17.79
C ASP A 121 4.05 -9.15 18.02
N ARG A 122 4.46 -9.08 19.29
CA ARG A 122 5.82 -8.67 19.68
C ARG A 122 6.88 -9.71 19.29
N GLU A 123 6.49 -10.95 19.16
CA GLU A 123 7.31 -12.09 18.75
C GLU A 123 7.39 -12.24 17.23
N GLY A 124 6.67 -11.38 16.48
CA GLY A 124 6.61 -11.39 15.01
C GLY A 124 5.65 -12.42 14.43
N MET A 125 4.79 -13.03 15.27
CA MET A 125 3.80 -14.01 14.81
C MET A 125 2.55 -13.31 14.29
N GLY A 126 2.00 -13.82 13.17
CA GLY A 126 0.82 -13.25 12.52
C GLY A 126 -0.44 -13.35 13.37
N ILE A 127 -1.08 -12.23 13.65
CA ILE A 127 -2.34 -12.14 14.41
C ILE A 127 -3.54 -11.86 13.51
N VAL A 128 -4.72 -12.31 13.93
CA VAL A 128 -5.98 -12.08 13.21
C VAL A 128 -6.33 -10.59 13.21
N VAL A 129 -6.68 -10.07 12.04
CA VAL A 129 -7.10 -8.68 11.85
C VAL A 129 -8.62 -8.55 11.72
N PRO A 130 -9.22 -7.42 12.15
CA PRO A 130 -10.62 -7.13 11.92
C PRO A 130 -10.95 -7.13 10.43
N GLN A 131 -12.16 -7.61 10.06
CA GLN A 131 -12.63 -7.51 8.69
C GLN A 131 -13.01 -6.07 8.32
N VAL A 132 -12.90 -5.72 7.04
CA VAL A 132 -13.27 -4.41 6.52
C VAL A 132 -14.73 -4.39 6.12
N ILE A 133 -15.45 -3.35 6.55
CA ILE A 133 -16.80 -3.05 6.08
C ILE A 133 -16.73 -1.95 5.01
N PRO A 134 -16.95 -2.27 3.73
CA PRO A 134 -17.08 -1.26 2.68
C PRO A 134 -18.48 -0.65 2.71
N GLU A 135 -18.57 0.68 2.89
CA GLU A 135 -19.83 1.42 3.03
C GLU A 135 -20.31 2.01 1.70
N THR A 136 -19.38 2.44 0.84
CA THR A 136 -19.69 3.07 -0.45
C THR A 136 -19.48 2.10 -1.62
N GLU A 137 -20.10 2.37 -2.77
CA GLU A 137 -19.89 1.60 -4.00
C GLU A 137 -18.41 1.59 -4.43
N HIS A 138 -17.73 2.72 -4.30
CA HIS A 138 -16.31 2.84 -4.59
C HIS A 138 -15.44 1.96 -3.66
N GLN A 139 -15.81 1.86 -2.38
CA GLN A 139 -15.13 0.98 -1.42
C GLN A 139 -15.42 -0.49 -1.73
N ARG A 140 -16.66 -0.85 -2.08
CA ARG A 140 -17.03 -2.22 -2.49
C ARG A 140 -16.24 -2.68 -3.70
N ARG A 141 -16.13 -1.84 -4.73
CA ARG A 141 -15.31 -2.14 -5.91
C ARG A 141 -13.85 -2.41 -5.53
N ARG A 142 -13.23 -1.53 -4.70
CA ARG A 142 -11.85 -1.73 -4.24
C ARG A 142 -11.68 -3.03 -3.43
N TYR A 143 -12.67 -3.36 -2.61
CA TYR A 143 -12.68 -4.58 -1.81
C TYR A 143 -12.67 -5.84 -2.69
N GLU A 144 -13.49 -5.86 -3.74
CA GLU A 144 -13.54 -6.96 -4.71
C GLU A 144 -12.25 -7.05 -5.52
N ASP A 145 -11.75 -5.90 -6.02
CA ASP A 145 -10.49 -5.82 -6.76
C ASP A 145 -9.31 -6.33 -5.93
N ALA A 146 -9.27 -6.04 -4.64
CA ALA A 146 -8.26 -6.54 -3.71
C ALA A 146 -8.29 -8.08 -3.59
N GLY A 147 -9.48 -8.68 -3.61
CA GLY A 147 -9.64 -10.14 -3.66
C GLY A 147 -9.02 -10.72 -4.92
N ARG A 148 -9.36 -10.15 -6.09
CA ARG A 148 -8.82 -10.57 -7.39
C ARG A 148 -7.30 -10.46 -7.46
N ARG A 149 -6.72 -9.35 -6.98
CA ARG A 149 -5.26 -9.17 -6.91
C ARG A 149 -4.59 -10.22 -6.03
N ARG A 150 -5.20 -10.57 -4.88
CA ARG A 150 -4.68 -11.63 -4.01
C ARG A 150 -4.64 -12.98 -4.72
N GLU A 151 -5.68 -13.35 -5.44
CA GLU A 151 -5.74 -14.61 -6.20
C GLU A 151 -4.67 -14.66 -7.28
N MET A 152 -4.49 -13.57 -8.02
CA MET A 152 -3.41 -13.46 -9.02
C MET A 152 -2.02 -13.63 -8.39
N ARG A 153 -1.73 -12.95 -7.26
CA ARG A 153 -0.46 -13.08 -6.53
C ARG A 153 -0.22 -14.52 -6.05
N ALA A 154 -1.25 -15.18 -5.54
CA ALA A 154 -1.15 -16.59 -5.11
C ALA A 154 -0.77 -17.50 -6.28
N GLY A 155 -1.41 -17.32 -7.44
CA GLY A 155 -1.09 -18.05 -8.67
C GLY A 155 0.33 -17.82 -9.17
N GLU A 156 0.80 -16.57 -9.17
CA GLU A 156 2.19 -16.23 -9.55
C GLU A 156 3.20 -16.83 -8.59
N THR A 157 2.93 -16.80 -7.28
CA THR A 157 3.81 -17.40 -6.27
C THR A 157 3.93 -18.91 -6.47
N GLN A 158 2.83 -19.59 -6.78
CA GLN A 158 2.85 -21.02 -7.08
C GLN A 158 3.64 -21.33 -8.35
N ARG A 159 3.44 -20.55 -9.42
CA ARG A 159 4.21 -20.70 -10.67
C ARG A 159 5.72 -20.50 -10.44
N LYS A 160 6.10 -19.47 -9.69
CA LYS A 160 7.51 -19.19 -9.33
C LYS A 160 8.11 -20.34 -8.51
N LYS A 161 7.36 -20.91 -7.54
CA LYS A 161 7.80 -22.06 -6.76
C LYS A 161 7.98 -23.31 -7.63
N ALA A 162 7.02 -23.61 -8.51
CA ALA A 162 7.11 -24.74 -9.43
C ALA A 162 8.30 -24.59 -10.40
N MET A 163 8.52 -23.39 -10.93
CA MET A 163 9.65 -23.10 -11.81
C MET A 163 11.00 -23.26 -11.09
N ARG A 164 11.13 -22.76 -9.86
CA ARG A 164 12.34 -22.96 -9.03
C ARG A 164 12.60 -24.44 -8.75
N ALA A 165 11.56 -25.21 -8.42
CA ALA A 165 11.69 -26.65 -8.21
C ALA A 165 12.11 -27.41 -9.47
N ALA A 166 11.68 -26.96 -10.66
CA ALA A 166 12.04 -27.57 -11.94
C ALA A 166 13.44 -27.20 -12.42
N LEU A 167 13.95 -26.01 -12.12
CA LEU A 167 15.23 -25.50 -12.60
C LEU A 167 16.40 -25.72 -11.63
N GLY A 168 16.13 -26.21 -10.40
CA GLY A 168 17.12 -26.26 -9.33
C GLY A 168 17.53 -24.86 -8.84
N ASP A 169 18.30 -24.78 -7.73
CA ASP A 169 18.73 -23.50 -7.12
C ASP A 169 19.83 -22.75 -7.92
N GLY A 170 19.80 -22.83 -9.25
CA GLY A 170 20.79 -22.24 -10.16
C GLY A 170 20.64 -20.73 -10.38
N TRP A 171 20.39 -19.93 -9.33
CA TRP A 171 20.59 -18.48 -9.40
C TRP A 171 22.04 -18.14 -9.07
N HIS A 172 22.89 -18.20 -10.06
CA HIS A 172 24.14 -17.46 -10.04
C HIS A 172 23.90 -16.10 -10.72
N VAL A 173 23.83 -15.05 -9.91
CA VAL A 173 23.98 -13.65 -10.38
C VAL A 173 25.45 -13.41 -10.62
#